data_b4264f0e7960c3738393e416522a3ac4
#
_entry.id   b4264f0e7960c3738393e416522a3ac4
#
_cell.length_a   1.000
_cell.length_b   1.000
_cell.length_c   1.000
_cell.angle_alpha   90.00
_cell.angle_beta   90.00
_cell.angle_gamma   90.00
#
_symmetry.space_group_name_H-M   'P 1'
#
loop_
_entity.id
_entity.type
_entity.pdbx_description
1 polymer ?
#
loop_
_entity_poly.entity_id
_entity_poly.type
_entity_poly.pdbx_seq_one_letter_code
_entity_poly.pdbx_strand_id
1 'polypeptide(L)'
;KSITLNSSELNKLKALADEKGLVLAEAMTIWHMPLYKKLWQIVESGQIGRPQMITMNFGSFKDYDMTNRFFNISLAGGAMLDIGVYALSIVRSFMCESPDQILSQMKPAPTGCDEQASILLMNPSGQMATVALSMHSKQPKRAMISCEKAYIEIMEYPRADHAVIVDAETGKQTIIEAGRTSNALQYELEDMETAILTGNTAIMKLRESSDVMDIMTKLRSDWGLFYPEEIHS
;
A
#
# COMPACT_ATOMS: atom_id res chain seq x y z
N LYS A 1 2.30 11.05 -1.48
CA LYS A 1 1.82 9.78 -1.99
C LYS A 1 0.35 9.94 -2.34
N SER A 2 -0.21 9.34 -3.31
CA SER A 2 0.40 8.48 -4.29
C SER A 2 1.41 9.23 -5.15
N ILE A 3 2.35 8.53 -5.78
CA ILE A 3 3.44 9.17 -6.52
C ILE A 3 2.93 9.90 -7.78
N THR A 4 1.92 9.35 -8.46
CA THR A 4 1.25 9.92 -9.64
C THR A 4 -0.24 9.61 -9.59
N LEU A 5 -1.03 10.09 -10.57
CA LEU A 5 -2.44 9.74 -10.70
C LEU A 5 -2.63 8.34 -11.30
N ASN A 6 -1.74 7.94 -12.22
CA ASN A 6 -1.84 6.67 -12.93
C ASN A 6 -0.47 6.12 -13.37
N SER A 7 -0.47 4.88 -13.87
CA SER A 7 0.73 4.17 -14.33
C SER A 7 1.41 4.86 -15.52
N SER A 8 0.64 5.51 -16.42
CA SER A 8 1.22 6.19 -17.59
C SER A 8 2.13 7.35 -17.16
N GLU A 9 1.66 8.15 -16.20
CA GLU A 9 2.47 9.24 -15.63
C GLU A 9 3.71 8.70 -14.90
N LEU A 10 3.55 7.64 -14.10
CA LEU A 10 4.68 7.03 -13.41
C LEU A 10 5.72 6.49 -14.41
N ASN A 11 5.29 5.84 -15.48
CA ASN A 11 6.21 5.33 -16.49
C ASN A 11 6.97 6.46 -17.22
N LYS A 12 6.33 7.61 -17.48
CA LYS A 12 7.02 8.80 -18.01
C LYS A 12 8.10 9.32 -17.04
N LEU A 13 7.76 9.37 -15.72
CA LEU A 13 8.72 9.80 -14.71
C LEU A 13 9.88 8.81 -14.54
N LYS A 14 9.61 7.49 -14.59
CA LYS A 14 10.66 6.45 -14.56
C LYS A 14 11.62 6.60 -15.73
N ALA A 15 11.10 6.73 -16.95
CA ALA A 15 11.93 6.92 -18.13
C ALA A 15 12.81 8.19 -18.04
N LEU A 16 12.26 9.29 -17.54
CA LEU A 16 13.01 10.53 -17.35
C LEU A 16 14.06 10.41 -16.23
N ALA A 17 13.74 9.72 -15.14
CA ALA A 17 14.70 9.48 -14.06
C ALA A 17 15.87 8.62 -14.55
N ASP A 18 15.58 7.56 -15.31
CA ASP A 18 16.59 6.68 -15.90
C ASP A 18 17.48 7.47 -16.89
N GLU A 19 16.88 8.29 -17.79
CA GLU A 19 17.62 9.15 -18.75
C GLU A 19 18.57 10.10 -18.02
N LYS A 20 18.15 10.66 -16.89
CA LYS A 20 18.92 11.63 -16.12
C LYS A 20 19.84 11.01 -15.07
N GLY A 21 19.82 9.68 -14.89
CA GLY A 21 20.56 9.01 -13.84
C GLY A 21 20.14 9.42 -12.42
N LEU A 22 18.83 9.67 -12.22
CA LEU A 22 18.27 10.12 -10.94
C LEU A 22 17.57 8.97 -10.21
N VAL A 23 17.56 9.03 -8.87
CA VAL A 23 16.78 8.12 -8.03
C VAL A 23 15.35 8.65 -7.91
N LEU A 24 14.39 7.85 -8.37
CA LEU A 24 12.95 8.11 -8.20
C LEU A 24 12.39 7.18 -7.15
N ALA A 25 11.55 7.68 -6.25
CA ALA A 25 10.86 6.88 -5.25
C ALA A 25 9.52 7.49 -4.85
N GLU A 26 8.61 6.65 -4.37
CA GLU A 26 7.41 7.09 -3.69
C GLU A 26 7.71 7.30 -2.20
N ALA A 27 7.31 8.45 -1.65
CA ALA A 27 7.40 8.72 -0.21
C ALA A 27 6.34 7.91 0.55
N MET A 28 6.54 6.59 0.61
CA MET A 28 5.67 5.60 1.24
C MET A 28 6.36 5.03 2.48
N THR A 29 5.98 5.50 3.66
CA THR A 29 6.59 5.10 4.94
C THR A 29 6.71 3.59 5.15
N ILE A 30 5.74 2.81 4.65
CA ILE A 30 5.72 1.35 4.77
C ILE A 30 7.02 0.71 4.25
N TRP A 31 7.56 1.19 3.12
CA TRP A 31 8.79 0.61 2.53
C TRP A 31 10.03 0.80 3.41
N HIS A 32 10.01 1.82 4.29
CA HIS A 32 11.18 2.32 5.00
C HIS A 32 11.16 2.02 6.50
N MET A 33 9.96 1.77 7.09
CA MET A 33 9.87 1.44 8.52
C MET A 33 10.66 0.18 8.87
N PRO A 34 11.52 0.24 9.92
CA PRO A 34 12.31 -0.91 10.37
C PRO A 34 11.47 -2.15 10.73
N LEU A 35 10.23 -1.95 11.21
CA LEU A 35 9.32 -3.05 11.49
C LEU A 35 9.08 -3.92 10.25
N TYR A 36 8.76 -3.31 9.10
CA TYR A 36 8.46 -4.07 7.88
C TYR A 36 9.70 -4.79 7.37
N LYS A 37 10.87 -4.16 7.39
CA LYS A 37 12.14 -4.80 7.03
C LYS A 37 12.37 -6.07 7.87
N LYS A 38 12.07 -6.02 9.17
CA LYS A 38 12.17 -7.17 10.09
C LYS A 38 11.11 -8.24 9.81
N LEU A 39 9.87 -7.84 9.54
CA LEU A 39 8.78 -8.79 9.21
C LEU A 39 9.05 -9.52 7.89
N TRP A 40 9.55 -8.84 6.86
CA TRP A 40 9.95 -9.48 5.60
C TRP A 40 11.04 -10.51 5.81
N GLN A 41 12.08 -10.22 6.61
CA GLN A 41 13.12 -11.18 6.97
C GLN A 41 12.54 -12.42 7.67
N ILE A 42 11.57 -12.26 8.58
CA ILE A 42 10.89 -13.37 9.25
C ILE A 42 10.11 -14.23 8.23
N VAL A 43 9.39 -13.61 7.31
CA VAL A 43 8.67 -14.34 6.23
C VAL A 43 9.65 -15.06 5.31
N GLU A 44 10.70 -14.38 4.85
CA GLU A 44 11.73 -14.93 3.97
C GLU A 44 12.51 -16.09 4.61
N SER A 45 12.67 -16.09 5.93
CA SER A 45 13.31 -17.19 6.67
C SER A 45 12.51 -18.51 6.62
N GLY A 46 11.22 -18.46 6.24
CA GLY A 46 10.32 -19.60 6.25
C GLY A 46 9.86 -20.07 7.64
N GLN A 47 10.26 -19.36 8.70
CA GLN A 47 9.94 -19.73 10.09
C GLN A 47 8.44 -19.82 10.35
N ILE A 48 7.65 -18.90 9.79
CA ILE A 48 6.20 -18.83 9.94
C ILE A 48 5.44 -19.41 8.73
N GLY A 49 6.16 -20.03 7.78
CA GLY A 49 5.59 -20.47 6.50
C GLY A 49 5.30 -19.32 5.55
N ARG A 50 4.76 -19.65 4.37
CA ARG A 50 4.47 -18.66 3.33
C ARG A 50 3.16 -17.93 3.61
N PRO A 51 3.06 -16.63 3.33
CA PRO A 51 1.78 -15.92 3.31
C PRO A 51 0.80 -16.57 2.34
N GLN A 52 -0.44 -16.77 2.76
CA GLN A 52 -1.52 -17.37 1.98
C GLN A 52 -2.65 -16.37 1.75
N MET A 53 -3.03 -15.63 2.81
CA MET A 53 -4.12 -14.68 2.75
C MET A 53 -3.77 -13.38 3.50
N ILE A 54 -4.12 -12.24 2.91
CA ILE A 54 -3.91 -10.92 3.50
C ILE A 54 -5.26 -10.22 3.63
N THR A 55 -5.56 -9.69 4.82
CA THR A 55 -6.80 -8.93 5.08
C THR A 55 -6.46 -7.54 5.53
N MET A 56 -7.00 -6.53 4.83
CA MET A 56 -6.71 -5.12 5.06
C MET A 56 -7.97 -4.31 5.35
N ASN A 57 -7.92 -3.47 6.38
CA ASN A 57 -8.96 -2.50 6.68
C ASN A 57 -8.35 -1.10 6.81
N PHE A 58 -9.00 -0.09 6.21
CA PHE A 58 -8.72 1.31 6.45
C PHE A 58 -9.99 2.14 6.33
N GLY A 59 -10.53 2.57 7.47
CA GLY A 59 -11.63 3.52 7.51
C GLY A 59 -11.20 4.81 8.18
N SER A 60 -11.28 5.92 7.46
CA SER A 60 -10.95 7.26 7.96
C SER A 60 -12.17 8.15 7.83
N PHE A 61 -12.99 8.23 8.89
CA PHE A 61 -14.18 9.08 8.85
C PHE A 61 -13.80 10.52 8.50
N LYS A 62 -14.41 11.02 7.44
CA LYS A 62 -14.33 12.41 6.97
C LYS A 62 -15.73 12.94 6.77
N ASP A 63 -15.98 14.16 7.20
CA ASP A 63 -17.20 14.88 6.87
C ASP A 63 -17.25 15.18 5.38
N TYR A 64 -18.46 15.25 4.80
CA TYR A 64 -18.66 15.63 3.40
C TYR A 64 -18.40 17.13 3.22
N ASP A 65 -17.16 17.49 3.14
CA ASP A 65 -16.71 18.80 2.65
C ASP A 65 -16.21 18.64 1.22
N MET A 66 -17.04 19.04 0.26
CA MET A 66 -16.76 18.92 -1.17
C MET A 66 -15.67 19.86 -1.65
N THR A 67 -15.24 20.82 -0.83
CA THR A 67 -14.11 21.71 -1.12
C THR A 67 -12.78 21.10 -0.65
N ASN A 68 -12.84 20.14 0.26
CA ASN A 68 -11.67 19.46 0.77
C ASN A 68 -11.11 18.44 -0.25
N ARG A 69 -9.80 18.31 -0.31
CA ARG A 69 -9.12 17.35 -1.19
C ARG A 69 -9.63 15.90 -1.08
N PHE A 70 -10.24 15.51 0.04
CA PHE A 70 -10.70 14.13 0.25
C PHE A 70 -11.89 13.75 -0.65
N PHE A 71 -12.77 14.71 -0.97
CA PHE A 71 -13.96 14.49 -1.79
C PHE A 71 -14.01 15.36 -3.05
N ASN A 72 -12.95 16.10 -3.34
CA ASN A 72 -12.90 16.96 -4.52
C ASN A 72 -12.25 16.22 -5.70
N ILE A 73 -13.04 15.92 -6.74
CA ILE A 73 -12.56 15.21 -7.93
C ILE A 73 -11.44 15.99 -8.65
N SER A 74 -11.51 17.33 -8.65
CA SER A 74 -10.48 18.18 -9.27
C SER A 74 -9.16 18.25 -8.45
N LEU A 75 -9.14 17.67 -7.27
CA LEU A 75 -7.95 17.56 -6.43
C LEU A 75 -7.52 16.07 -6.24
N ALA A 76 -7.94 15.22 -7.16
CA ALA A 76 -7.68 13.78 -7.11
C ALA A 76 -8.14 13.15 -5.78
N GLY A 77 -9.32 13.56 -5.29
CA GLY A 77 -9.92 13.02 -4.08
C GLY A 77 -10.37 11.57 -4.26
N GLY A 78 -10.66 10.92 -3.14
CA GLY A 78 -11.14 9.54 -3.07
C GLY A 78 -10.30 8.65 -2.17
N ALA A 79 -10.88 7.51 -1.81
CA ALA A 79 -10.26 6.54 -0.91
C ALA A 79 -9.04 5.85 -1.53
N MET A 80 -9.06 5.55 -2.83
CA MET A 80 -8.02 4.77 -3.48
C MET A 80 -6.66 5.45 -3.41
N LEU A 81 -6.57 6.70 -3.87
CA LEU A 81 -5.29 7.43 -3.86
C LEU A 81 -4.88 7.92 -2.46
N ASP A 82 -5.83 8.14 -1.54
CA ASP A 82 -5.49 8.64 -0.19
C ASP A 82 -5.13 7.52 0.80
N ILE A 83 -5.95 6.48 0.91
CA ILE A 83 -5.80 5.41 1.89
C ILE A 83 -5.57 4.04 1.25
N GLY A 84 -6.08 3.80 0.05
CA GLY A 84 -5.93 2.53 -0.67
C GLY A 84 -4.48 2.23 -1.02
N VAL A 85 -3.71 3.24 -1.38
CA VAL A 85 -2.28 3.10 -1.66
C VAL A 85 -1.51 2.47 -0.48
N TYR A 86 -1.82 2.80 0.77
CA TYR A 86 -1.21 2.15 1.93
C TYR A 86 -1.61 0.68 2.06
N ALA A 87 -2.90 0.38 1.90
CA ALA A 87 -3.39 -0.99 2.00
C ALA A 87 -2.79 -1.88 0.91
N LEU A 88 -2.78 -1.40 -0.34
CA LEU A 88 -2.21 -2.12 -1.47
C LEU A 88 -0.68 -2.27 -1.35
N SER A 89 0.02 -1.30 -0.75
CA SER A 89 1.46 -1.42 -0.46
C SER A 89 1.74 -2.55 0.52
N ILE A 90 0.95 -2.70 1.59
CA ILE A 90 1.07 -3.86 2.49
C ILE A 90 0.79 -5.16 1.73
N VAL A 91 -0.31 -5.24 0.98
CA VAL A 91 -0.63 -6.43 0.18
C VAL A 91 0.56 -6.81 -0.70
N ARG A 92 1.06 -5.85 -1.49
CA ARG A 92 2.18 -6.10 -2.40
C ARG A 92 3.48 -6.49 -1.69
N SER A 93 3.71 -5.97 -0.49
CA SER A 93 4.92 -6.26 0.29
C SER A 93 5.00 -7.68 0.84
N PHE A 94 3.85 -8.36 1.00
CA PHE A 94 3.78 -9.74 1.50
C PHE A 94 3.36 -10.76 0.44
N MET A 95 2.96 -10.33 -0.75
CA MET A 95 2.78 -11.21 -1.90
C MET A 95 4.12 -11.44 -2.61
N CYS A 96 4.41 -12.68 -3.00
CA CYS A 96 5.65 -13.03 -3.72
C CYS A 96 5.71 -12.42 -5.12
N GLU A 97 4.56 -12.11 -5.72
CA GLU A 97 4.42 -11.49 -7.04
C GLU A 97 3.15 -10.63 -7.11
N SER A 98 3.05 -9.79 -8.14
CA SER A 98 1.90 -8.90 -8.33
C SER A 98 0.64 -9.70 -8.62
N PRO A 99 -0.55 -9.28 -8.09
CA PRO A 99 -1.81 -9.91 -8.41
C PRO A 99 -2.18 -9.69 -9.89
N ASP A 100 -2.73 -10.71 -10.51
CA ASP A 100 -3.24 -10.71 -11.89
C ASP A 100 -4.78 -10.85 -11.95
N GLN A 101 -5.42 -11.29 -10.87
CA GLN A 101 -6.86 -11.35 -10.73
C GLN A 101 -7.31 -10.29 -9.73
N ILE A 102 -8.16 -9.36 -10.20
CA ILE A 102 -8.64 -8.22 -9.43
C ILE A 102 -10.15 -8.11 -9.60
N LEU A 103 -10.89 -8.22 -8.49
CA LEU A 103 -12.33 -8.01 -8.43
C LEU A 103 -12.63 -6.91 -7.42
N SER A 104 -13.58 -6.04 -7.72
CA SER A 104 -13.89 -4.94 -6.82
C SER A 104 -15.30 -4.39 -6.98
N GLN A 105 -15.76 -3.74 -5.92
CA GLN A 105 -16.93 -2.86 -5.94
C GLN A 105 -16.55 -1.53 -5.29
N MET A 106 -17.07 -0.45 -5.85
CA MET A 106 -16.86 0.91 -5.37
C MET A 106 -18.21 1.61 -5.16
N LYS A 107 -18.32 2.36 -4.08
CA LYS A 107 -19.41 3.31 -3.84
C LYS A 107 -18.87 4.72 -4.05
N PRO A 108 -19.42 5.51 -4.98
CA PRO A 108 -19.00 6.90 -5.18
C PRO A 108 -19.55 7.81 -4.07
N ALA A 109 -18.79 8.85 -3.75
CA ALA A 109 -19.25 10.03 -3.05
C ALA A 109 -20.18 10.89 -3.96
N PRO A 110 -20.92 11.87 -3.43
CA PRO A 110 -21.73 12.79 -4.25
C PRO A 110 -20.92 13.55 -5.32
N THR A 111 -19.63 13.69 -5.16
CA THR A 111 -18.70 14.34 -6.11
C THR A 111 -18.20 13.42 -7.22
N GLY A 112 -18.51 12.13 -7.15
CA GLY A 112 -18.01 11.12 -8.08
C GLY A 112 -16.68 10.47 -7.67
N CYS A 113 -15.98 10.97 -6.62
CA CYS A 113 -14.82 10.28 -6.06
C CYS A 113 -15.23 8.93 -5.43
N ASP A 114 -14.30 7.98 -5.36
CA ASP A 114 -14.49 6.74 -4.63
C ASP A 114 -14.51 7.01 -3.12
N GLU A 115 -15.68 6.77 -2.50
CA GLU A 115 -15.88 6.90 -1.06
C GLU A 115 -15.51 5.63 -0.32
N GLN A 116 -15.96 4.51 -0.85
CA GLN A 116 -15.74 3.18 -0.28
C GLN A 116 -15.36 2.21 -1.38
N ALA A 117 -14.50 1.26 -1.06
CA ALA A 117 -14.17 0.17 -1.96
C ALA A 117 -13.96 -1.14 -1.20
N SER A 118 -14.42 -2.23 -1.81
CA SER A 118 -14.07 -3.60 -1.43
C SER A 118 -13.37 -4.27 -2.59
N ILE A 119 -12.19 -4.84 -2.34
CA ILE A 119 -11.31 -5.37 -3.37
C ILE A 119 -10.88 -6.78 -2.99
N LEU A 120 -10.91 -7.68 -3.97
CA LEU A 120 -10.34 -9.03 -3.90
C LEU A 120 -9.21 -9.13 -4.90
N LEU A 121 -8.09 -9.67 -4.46
CA LEU A 121 -6.88 -9.84 -5.26
C LEU A 121 -6.43 -11.30 -5.17
N MET A 122 -5.90 -11.85 -6.26
CA MET A 122 -5.19 -13.12 -6.27
C MET A 122 -4.01 -13.03 -7.23
N ASN A 123 -2.87 -13.61 -6.86
CA ASN A 123 -1.71 -13.70 -7.73
C ASN A 123 -1.60 -15.11 -8.37
N PRO A 124 -0.74 -15.31 -9.39
CA PRO A 124 -0.56 -16.61 -10.05
C PRO A 124 -0.15 -17.75 -9.10
N SER A 125 0.53 -17.43 -8.00
CA SER A 125 0.91 -18.41 -6.96
C SER A 125 -0.23 -18.78 -6.00
N GLY A 126 -1.44 -18.22 -6.20
CA GLY A 126 -2.64 -18.51 -5.40
C GLY A 126 -2.74 -17.76 -4.07
N GLN A 127 -1.83 -16.82 -3.78
CA GLN A 127 -1.98 -15.94 -2.61
C GLN A 127 -3.14 -14.97 -2.84
N MET A 128 -4.00 -14.79 -1.84
CA MET A 128 -5.17 -13.93 -1.93
C MET A 128 -5.07 -12.73 -1.00
N ALA A 129 -5.77 -11.64 -1.36
CA ALA A 129 -5.96 -10.53 -0.44
C ALA A 129 -7.38 -9.95 -0.51
N THR A 130 -7.85 -9.43 0.62
CA THR A 130 -9.06 -8.64 0.74
C THR A 130 -8.73 -7.26 1.28
N VAL A 131 -9.28 -6.21 0.66
CA VAL A 131 -9.07 -4.83 1.10
C VAL A 131 -10.42 -4.13 1.23
N ALA A 132 -10.70 -3.57 2.40
CA ALA A 132 -11.88 -2.76 2.68
C ALA A 132 -11.48 -1.33 3.03
N LEU A 133 -11.95 -0.36 2.23
CA LEU A 133 -11.64 1.06 2.36
C LEU A 133 -12.91 1.87 2.61
N SER A 134 -12.85 2.88 3.47
CA SER A 134 -13.93 3.85 3.62
C SER A 134 -13.40 5.23 4.05
N MET A 135 -13.89 6.29 3.40
CA MET A 135 -13.65 7.67 3.76
C MET A 135 -14.76 8.28 4.62
N HIS A 136 -15.90 7.61 4.72
CA HIS A 136 -17.06 8.11 5.47
C HIS A 136 -17.55 7.15 6.56
N SER A 137 -16.76 6.14 6.88
CA SER A 137 -16.95 5.30 8.07
C SER A 137 -15.63 4.95 8.71
N LYS A 138 -15.63 4.85 10.05
CA LYS A 138 -14.43 4.49 10.80
C LYS A 138 -14.23 2.98 10.78
N GLN A 139 -13.02 2.56 10.44
CA GLN A 139 -12.52 1.19 10.62
C GLN A 139 -11.14 1.24 11.28
N PRO A 140 -10.69 0.20 11.96
CA PRO A 140 -9.30 0.11 12.37
C PRO A 140 -8.38 0.10 11.15
N LYS A 141 -7.19 0.67 11.26
CA LYS A 141 -6.13 0.51 10.27
C LYS A 141 -5.40 -0.80 10.59
N ARG A 142 -5.98 -1.90 10.18
CA ARG A 142 -5.52 -3.24 10.51
C ARG A 142 -5.05 -3.99 9.28
N ALA A 143 -3.88 -4.60 9.39
CA ALA A 143 -3.37 -5.59 8.44
C ALA A 143 -3.27 -6.94 9.16
N MET A 144 -3.73 -8.00 8.51
CA MET A 144 -3.52 -9.37 8.95
C MET A 144 -2.95 -10.19 7.79
N ILE A 145 -1.79 -10.79 8.02
CA ILE A 145 -1.09 -11.64 7.06
C ILE A 145 -1.12 -13.06 7.60
N SER A 146 -1.98 -13.91 7.05
CA SER A 146 -2.11 -15.32 7.42
C SER A 146 -1.11 -16.15 6.64
N CYS A 147 -0.18 -16.77 7.36
CA CYS A 147 0.83 -17.68 6.85
C CYS A 147 0.49 -19.14 7.19
N GLU A 148 1.25 -20.09 6.66
CA GLU A 148 1.01 -21.53 6.85
C GLU A 148 1.11 -21.98 8.32
N LYS A 149 1.95 -21.33 9.13
CA LYS A 149 2.24 -21.72 10.53
C LYS A 149 1.91 -20.65 11.57
N ALA A 150 1.60 -19.44 11.14
CA ALA A 150 1.31 -18.31 12.01
C ALA A 150 0.48 -17.25 11.27
N TYR A 151 -0.01 -16.26 12.00
CA TYR A 151 -0.43 -15.02 11.35
C TYR A 151 0.26 -13.82 12.00
N ILE A 152 0.43 -12.76 11.21
CA ILE A 152 0.95 -11.46 11.65
C ILE A 152 -0.21 -10.50 11.73
N GLU A 153 -0.39 -9.82 12.86
CA GLU A 153 -1.33 -8.72 13.02
C GLU A 153 -0.59 -7.41 13.22
N ILE A 154 -0.94 -6.39 12.42
CA ILE A 154 -0.34 -5.07 12.48
C ILE A 154 -1.46 -4.03 12.60
N MET A 155 -1.47 -3.29 13.70
CA MET A 155 -2.38 -2.16 13.91
C MET A 155 -1.68 -0.85 13.52
N GLU A 156 -2.50 0.16 13.10
CA GLU A 156 -2.00 1.48 12.64
C GLU A 156 -0.88 1.35 11.58
N TYR A 157 -1.01 0.37 10.70
CA TYR A 157 0.01 -0.10 9.77
C TYR A 157 0.69 0.96 8.87
N PRO A 158 0.13 2.14 8.55
CA PRO A 158 0.87 3.10 7.73
C PRO A 158 2.23 3.53 8.30
N ARG A 159 2.39 3.47 9.64
CA ARG A 159 3.64 3.83 10.35
C ARG A 159 3.86 2.98 11.58
N ALA A 160 3.51 1.69 11.52
CA ALA A 160 3.63 0.81 12.66
C ALA A 160 5.09 0.59 13.07
N ASP A 161 5.33 0.52 14.37
CA ASP A 161 6.62 0.18 14.99
C ASP A 161 6.56 -1.12 15.79
N HIS A 162 5.38 -1.75 15.85
CA HIS A 162 5.19 -3.08 16.45
C HIS A 162 4.14 -3.90 15.68
N ALA A 163 4.25 -5.20 15.79
CA ALA A 163 3.33 -6.21 15.27
C ALA A 163 3.26 -7.41 16.21
N VAL A 164 2.19 -8.19 16.11
CA VAL A 164 2.04 -9.44 16.86
C VAL A 164 2.07 -10.61 15.89
N ILE A 165 2.94 -11.59 16.14
CA ILE A 165 2.92 -12.88 15.46
C ILE A 165 2.25 -13.89 16.38
N VAL A 166 1.24 -14.58 15.88
CA VAL A 166 0.49 -15.59 16.62
C VAL A 166 0.71 -16.95 15.94
N ASP A 167 1.32 -17.86 16.67
CA ASP A 167 1.56 -19.24 16.23
C ASP A 167 0.23 -19.98 16.03
N ALA A 168 0.06 -20.64 14.89
CA ALA A 168 -1.21 -21.24 14.49
C ALA A 168 -1.59 -22.49 15.32
N GLU A 169 -0.58 -23.22 15.82
CA GLU A 169 -0.81 -24.45 16.58
C GLU A 169 -1.05 -24.17 18.05
N THR A 170 -0.21 -23.32 18.64
CA THR A 170 -0.20 -23.08 20.08
C THR A 170 -0.97 -21.83 20.52
N GLY A 171 -1.28 -20.92 19.60
CA GLY A 171 -1.83 -19.60 19.91
C GLY A 171 -0.85 -18.66 20.63
N LYS A 172 0.42 -19.05 20.77
CA LYS A 172 1.44 -18.23 21.43
C LYS A 172 1.66 -16.94 20.66
N GLN A 173 1.61 -15.83 21.38
CA GLN A 173 1.86 -14.50 20.82
C GLN A 173 3.33 -14.09 21.03
N THR A 174 3.91 -13.50 20.00
CA THR A 174 5.24 -12.89 20.03
C THR A 174 5.15 -11.48 19.50
N ILE A 175 5.52 -10.50 20.30
CA ILE A 175 5.56 -9.09 19.88
C ILE A 175 6.87 -8.84 19.14
N ILE A 176 6.77 -8.25 17.97
CA ILE A 176 7.91 -7.80 17.17
C ILE A 176 7.91 -6.27 17.21
N GLU A 177 8.99 -5.69 17.68
CA GLU A 177 9.18 -4.24 17.75
C GLU A 177 10.42 -3.85 16.96
N ALA A 178 10.31 -2.78 16.14
CA ALA A 178 11.44 -2.19 15.46
C ALA A 178 11.13 -0.78 14.94
N GLY A 179 12.03 0.16 15.17
CA GLY A 179 11.89 1.56 14.83
C GLY A 179 10.98 2.33 15.77
N ARG A 180 10.53 3.50 15.31
CA ARG A 180 9.60 4.39 16.03
C ARG A 180 8.69 5.09 15.02
N THR A 181 7.39 5.10 15.27
CA THR A 181 6.40 5.81 14.44
C THR A 181 6.75 7.30 14.23
N SER A 182 7.31 7.97 15.26
CA SER A 182 7.72 9.38 15.18
C SER A 182 8.82 9.64 14.15
N ASN A 183 9.63 8.62 13.82
CA ASN A 183 10.77 8.74 12.92
C ASN A 183 10.46 8.26 11.50
N ALA A 184 9.19 7.98 11.18
CA ALA A 184 8.81 7.36 9.90
C ALA A 184 9.33 8.12 8.67
N LEU A 185 9.27 9.46 8.66
CA LEU A 185 9.78 10.27 7.55
C LEU A 185 11.31 10.32 7.52
N GLN A 186 11.95 10.19 8.68
CA GLN A 186 13.41 10.14 8.75
C GLN A 186 13.95 8.87 8.07
N TYR A 187 13.31 7.71 8.28
CA TYR A 187 13.70 6.46 7.62
C TYR A 187 13.58 6.53 6.09
N GLU A 188 12.60 7.27 5.55
CA GLU A 188 12.50 7.52 4.11
C GLU A 188 13.71 8.29 3.58
N LEU A 189 14.13 9.34 4.30
CA LEU A 189 15.28 10.16 3.92
C LEU A 189 16.59 9.38 4.04
N GLU A 190 16.78 8.61 5.11
CA GLU A 190 17.96 7.76 5.32
C GLU A 190 18.11 6.69 4.22
N ASP A 191 17.01 6.04 3.83
CA ASP A 191 17.03 5.09 2.72
C ASP A 191 17.30 5.79 1.37
N MET A 192 16.74 6.99 1.13
CA MET A 192 17.01 7.77 -0.08
C MET A 192 18.49 8.18 -0.14
N GLU A 193 19.05 8.70 0.95
CA GLU A 193 20.47 9.04 1.04
C GLU A 193 21.34 7.80 0.75
N THR A 194 21.00 6.67 1.37
CA THR A 194 21.71 5.41 1.14
C THR A 194 21.63 4.99 -0.35
N ALA A 195 20.45 5.08 -0.96
CA ALA A 195 20.27 4.75 -2.37
C ALA A 195 21.15 5.60 -3.28
N ILE A 196 21.22 6.90 -3.03
CA ILE A 196 22.03 7.86 -3.81
C ILE A 196 23.53 7.58 -3.61
N LEU A 197 23.99 7.41 -2.36
CA LEU A 197 25.41 7.25 -2.05
C LEU A 197 25.97 5.88 -2.50
N THR A 198 25.16 4.84 -2.46
CA THR A 198 25.59 3.47 -2.78
C THR A 198 25.22 3.00 -4.18
N GLY A 199 24.31 3.69 -4.86
CA GLY A 199 23.70 3.24 -6.11
C GLY A 199 22.69 2.11 -5.94
N ASN A 200 22.41 1.66 -4.71
CA ASN A 200 21.44 0.60 -4.44
C ASN A 200 20.01 1.16 -4.38
N THR A 201 19.42 1.40 -5.54
CA THR A 201 18.06 1.95 -5.66
C THR A 201 16.95 0.96 -5.30
N ALA A 202 17.25 -0.34 -5.20
CA ALA A 202 16.27 -1.38 -4.86
C ALA A 202 15.64 -1.19 -3.47
N ILE A 203 16.35 -0.54 -2.53
CA ILE A 203 15.83 -0.24 -1.20
C ILE A 203 14.65 0.74 -1.23
N MET A 204 14.50 1.53 -2.30
CA MET A 204 13.40 2.50 -2.48
C MET A 204 12.10 1.87 -2.96
N LYS A 205 12.08 0.56 -3.28
CA LYS A 205 10.87 -0.20 -3.62
C LYS A 205 10.05 0.39 -4.77
N LEU A 206 10.70 1.02 -5.74
CA LEU A 206 10.01 1.63 -6.88
C LEU A 206 9.26 0.59 -7.74
N ARG A 207 9.76 -0.65 -7.80
CA ARG A 207 9.06 -1.75 -8.48
C ARG A 207 7.71 -2.04 -7.81
N GLU A 208 7.73 -2.21 -6.50
CA GLU A 208 6.53 -2.49 -5.71
C GLU A 208 5.54 -1.30 -5.74
N SER A 209 6.03 -0.06 -5.69
CA SER A 209 5.21 1.14 -5.90
C SER A 209 4.61 1.19 -7.31
N SER A 210 5.34 0.74 -8.34
CA SER A 210 4.81 0.63 -9.71
C SER A 210 3.69 -0.41 -9.79
N ASP A 211 3.87 -1.59 -9.21
CA ASP A 211 2.84 -2.64 -9.16
C ASP A 211 1.57 -2.12 -8.45
N VAL A 212 1.72 -1.39 -7.34
CA VAL A 212 0.59 -0.76 -6.62
C VAL A 212 -0.11 0.27 -7.49
N MET A 213 0.63 1.10 -8.22
CA MET A 213 0.05 2.10 -9.13
C MET A 213 -0.71 1.42 -10.28
N ASP A 214 -0.21 0.30 -10.81
CA ASP A 214 -0.89 -0.49 -11.85
C ASP A 214 -2.23 -1.03 -11.34
N ILE A 215 -2.27 -1.59 -10.13
CA ILE A 215 -3.50 -2.06 -9.48
C ILE A 215 -4.49 -0.89 -9.32
N MET A 216 -4.05 0.25 -8.78
CA MET A 216 -4.92 1.42 -8.57
C MET A 216 -5.45 1.99 -9.88
N THR A 217 -4.61 2.05 -10.92
CA THR A 217 -5.01 2.51 -12.26
C THR A 217 -6.07 1.60 -12.86
N LYS A 218 -5.85 0.26 -12.78
CA LYS A 218 -6.82 -0.71 -13.25
C LYS A 218 -8.15 -0.60 -12.52
N LEU A 219 -8.14 -0.55 -11.17
CA LEU A 219 -9.35 -0.43 -10.36
C LEU A 219 -10.15 0.81 -10.72
N ARG A 220 -9.51 1.98 -10.81
CA ARG A 220 -10.18 3.22 -11.20
C ARG A 220 -10.72 3.16 -12.62
N SER A 221 -9.98 2.57 -13.56
CA SER A 221 -10.46 2.35 -14.92
C SER A 221 -11.70 1.45 -14.97
N ASP A 222 -11.70 0.35 -14.22
CA ASP A 222 -12.84 -0.57 -14.13
C ASP A 222 -14.09 0.12 -13.53
N TRP A 223 -13.92 1.11 -12.67
CA TRP A 223 -14.98 1.93 -12.08
C TRP A 223 -15.43 3.11 -12.97
N GLY A 224 -14.71 3.38 -14.06
CA GLY A 224 -14.93 4.58 -14.87
C GLY A 224 -14.55 5.87 -14.14
N LEU A 225 -13.68 5.80 -13.13
CA LEU A 225 -13.22 6.94 -12.33
C LEU A 225 -11.94 7.53 -12.93
N PHE A 226 -12.07 8.69 -13.57
CA PHE A 226 -10.96 9.45 -14.13
C PHE A 226 -10.96 10.86 -13.54
N TYR A 227 -9.77 11.37 -13.26
CA TYR A 227 -9.62 12.76 -12.82
C TYR A 227 -9.52 13.69 -14.03
N PRO A 228 -9.89 15.00 -13.89
CA PRO A 228 -9.88 15.94 -15.01
C PRO A 228 -8.56 16.01 -15.77
N GLU A 229 -7.43 15.91 -15.06
CA GLU A 229 -6.09 15.94 -15.64
C GLU A 229 -5.82 14.74 -16.57
N GLU A 230 -6.45 13.58 -16.29
CA GLU A 230 -6.28 12.36 -17.09
C GLU A 230 -7.09 12.38 -18.40
N ILE A 231 -8.15 13.20 -18.47
CA ILE A 231 -9.04 13.29 -19.63
C ILE A 231 -8.42 14.17 -20.73
N HIS A 232 -7.53 15.07 -20.35
CA HIS A 232 -6.94 16.08 -21.24
C HIS A 232 -5.46 15.80 -21.56
N SER A 233 -4.89 14.71 -21.07
CA SER A 233 -3.51 14.24 -21.34
C SER A 233 -3.55 13.09 -22.36
#